data_a53348038da05657513fbe20ec308bd1
#
_entry.id   a53348038da05657513fbe20ec308bd1
#
_cell.length_a   1.000
_cell.length_b   1.000
_cell.length_c   1.000
_cell.angle_alpha   90.00
_cell.angle_beta   90.00
_cell.angle_gamma   90.00
#
_symmetry.space_group_name_H-M   'P 1'
#
loop_
_entity.id
_entity.type
_entity.pdbx_description
1 polymer ?
#
loop_
_entity_poly.entity_id
_entity_poly.type
_entity_poly.pdbx_seq_one_letter_code
_entity_poly.pdbx_strand_id
1 'polypeptide(L)'
;MTALRGLAQTMTNGRPVAGLPSAFGKIASASIGPVPLLVIYMIVLYAIFMYVMKYTAFGRSIYAVGSNQESARLSGINIEMVKTMVFVISGALCGIAGVLLTAKVRSGDPTCANAWEMDTIAGAIIGGTDMNGGEGKLGGTIIGLLFVGILANGMVLLGVSAYMQSVIKGLVIFMAVIINSIQKRSQG
;
A
#
# COMPACT_ATOMS: atom_id res chain seq x y z
N MET A 1 -5.24 -3.24 13.26
CA MET A 1 -6.15 -2.59 12.29
C MET A 1 -7.60 -2.64 12.75
N THR A 2 -8.18 -3.82 13.02
CA THR A 2 -9.60 -3.98 13.45
C THR A 2 -9.95 -3.19 14.70
N ALA A 3 -9.10 -3.17 15.72
CA ALA A 3 -9.36 -2.40 16.96
C ALA A 3 -9.48 -0.89 16.70
N LEU A 4 -8.55 -0.30 15.94
CA LEU A 4 -8.59 1.13 15.60
C LEU A 4 -9.82 1.47 14.73
N ARG A 5 -10.18 0.59 13.79
CA ARG A 5 -11.39 0.75 12.99
C ARG A 5 -12.66 0.67 13.86
N GLY A 6 -12.69 -0.28 14.81
CA GLY A 6 -13.78 -0.40 15.78
C GLY A 6 -13.92 0.86 16.64
N LEU A 7 -12.81 1.43 17.13
CA LEU A 7 -12.82 2.70 17.86
C LEU A 7 -13.37 3.85 17.02
N ALA A 8 -12.90 3.97 15.78
CA ALA A 8 -13.39 5.00 14.86
C ALA A 8 -14.90 4.87 14.58
N GLN A 9 -15.37 3.64 14.35
CA GLN A 9 -16.80 3.35 14.17
C GLN A 9 -17.62 3.64 15.42
N THR A 10 -17.11 3.33 16.60
CA THR A 10 -17.78 3.62 17.86
C THR A 10 -17.91 5.12 18.10
N MET A 11 -16.84 5.89 17.83
CA MET A 11 -16.82 7.35 17.98
C MET A 11 -17.76 8.07 17.01
N THR A 12 -17.96 7.52 15.81
CA THR A 12 -18.80 8.12 14.76
C THR A 12 -20.18 7.47 14.65
N ASN A 13 -20.50 6.47 15.50
CA ASN A 13 -21.68 5.62 15.35
C ASN A 13 -21.81 5.03 13.93
N GLY A 14 -20.69 4.68 13.31
CA GLY A 14 -20.63 4.13 11.97
C GLY A 14 -21.05 5.09 10.85
N ARG A 15 -21.24 6.37 11.14
CA ARG A 15 -21.69 7.36 10.16
C ARG A 15 -20.52 8.20 9.63
N PRO A 16 -20.53 8.55 8.34
CA PRO A 16 -19.57 9.49 7.80
C PRO A 16 -19.69 10.87 8.45
N VAL A 17 -18.57 11.46 8.83
CA VAL A 17 -18.50 12.81 9.37
C VAL A 17 -18.31 13.77 8.20
N ALA A 18 -19.35 14.50 7.85
CA ALA A 18 -19.36 15.53 6.81
C ALA A 18 -19.09 16.92 7.39
N GLY A 19 -18.94 17.93 6.52
CA GLY A 19 -18.78 19.32 6.95
C GLY A 19 -17.34 19.81 7.06
N LEU A 20 -16.40 19.12 6.42
CA LEU A 20 -15.01 19.56 6.35
C LEU A 20 -14.86 20.88 5.59
N PRO A 21 -14.00 21.81 6.05
CA PRO A 21 -13.76 23.10 5.39
C PRO A 21 -13.39 22.92 3.91
N SER A 22 -13.89 23.79 3.05
CA SER A 22 -13.61 23.73 1.60
C SER A 22 -12.11 23.83 1.29
N ALA A 23 -11.35 24.53 2.13
CA ALA A 23 -9.90 24.63 2.02
C ALA A 23 -9.20 23.26 2.16
N PHE A 24 -9.72 22.37 3.02
CA PHE A 24 -9.19 21.02 3.20
C PHE A 24 -9.35 20.16 1.94
N GLY A 25 -10.51 20.26 1.27
CA GLY A 25 -10.76 19.56 0.02
C GLY A 25 -9.81 19.97 -1.12
N LYS A 26 -9.29 21.22 -1.11
CA LYS A 26 -8.36 21.70 -2.12
C LYS A 26 -7.02 20.93 -2.13
N ILE A 27 -6.60 20.37 -0.98
CA ILE A 27 -5.37 19.58 -0.87
C ILE A 27 -5.38 18.37 -1.81
N ALA A 28 -6.55 17.76 -2.01
CA ALA A 28 -6.68 16.58 -2.86
C ALA A 28 -7.36 16.85 -4.21
N SER A 29 -8.20 17.90 -4.31
CA SER A 29 -8.95 18.21 -5.53
C SER A 29 -8.28 19.28 -6.42
N ALA A 30 -7.21 19.92 -5.94
CA ALA A 30 -6.44 20.85 -6.78
C ALA A 30 -5.73 20.09 -7.90
N SER A 31 -5.58 20.76 -9.05
CA SER A 31 -4.84 20.25 -10.20
C SER A 31 -3.82 21.30 -10.66
N ILE A 32 -2.68 20.85 -11.11
CA ILE A 32 -1.66 21.69 -11.76
C ILE A 32 -1.74 21.37 -13.26
N GLY A 33 -2.45 22.21 -14.00
CA GLY A 33 -2.79 21.94 -15.40
C GLY A 33 -3.70 20.70 -15.50
N PRO A 34 -3.39 19.73 -16.38
CA PRO A 34 -4.21 18.53 -16.57
C PRO A 34 -3.97 17.45 -15.50
N VAL A 35 -2.96 17.62 -14.59
CA VAL A 35 -2.53 16.59 -13.65
C VAL A 35 -3.15 16.85 -12.26
N PRO A 36 -3.92 15.88 -11.71
CA PRO A 36 -4.41 15.95 -10.33
C PRO A 36 -3.26 15.97 -9.32
N LEU A 37 -3.37 16.79 -8.27
CA LEU A 37 -2.34 16.95 -7.24
C LEU A 37 -2.00 15.62 -6.53
N LEU A 38 -2.98 14.73 -6.40
CA LEU A 38 -2.78 13.39 -5.85
C LEU A 38 -1.74 12.56 -6.63
N VAL A 39 -1.73 12.68 -7.95
CA VAL A 39 -0.75 11.99 -8.81
C VAL A 39 0.66 12.56 -8.57
N ILE A 40 0.75 13.87 -8.37
CA ILE A 40 2.03 14.52 -8.06
C ILE A 40 2.57 14.04 -6.71
N TYR A 41 1.73 13.98 -5.68
CA TYR A 41 2.12 13.41 -4.38
C TYR A 41 2.60 11.97 -4.50
N MET A 42 1.89 11.15 -5.28
CA MET A 42 2.31 9.76 -5.54
C MET A 42 3.68 9.70 -6.20
N ILE A 43 3.91 10.49 -7.24
CA ILE A 43 5.20 10.50 -7.98
C ILE A 43 6.34 10.97 -7.06
N VAL A 44 6.12 12.03 -6.29
CA VAL A 44 7.14 12.57 -5.37
C VAL A 44 7.49 11.55 -4.30
N LEU A 45 6.51 10.97 -3.63
CA LEU A 45 6.75 9.94 -2.61
C LEU A 45 7.47 8.73 -3.21
N TYR A 46 7.03 8.29 -4.38
CA TYR A 46 7.68 7.19 -5.07
C TYR A 46 9.15 7.48 -5.40
N ALA A 47 9.45 8.66 -5.92
CA ALA A 47 10.82 9.06 -6.24
C ALA A 47 11.70 9.09 -4.99
N ILE A 48 11.17 9.61 -3.88
CA ILE A 48 11.86 9.62 -2.58
C ILE A 48 12.19 8.19 -2.13
N PHE A 49 11.18 7.30 -2.12
CA PHE A 49 11.39 5.93 -1.66
C PHE A 49 12.25 5.10 -2.62
N MET A 50 12.15 5.35 -3.92
CA MET A 50 13.05 4.72 -4.89
C MET A 50 14.51 5.12 -4.64
N TYR A 51 14.75 6.40 -4.35
CA TYR A 51 16.08 6.88 -3.97
C TYR A 51 16.57 6.24 -2.67
N VAL A 52 15.73 6.24 -1.62
CA VAL A 52 16.06 5.65 -0.32
C VAL A 52 16.39 4.17 -0.44
N MET A 53 15.55 3.39 -1.12
CA MET A 53 15.77 1.94 -1.27
C MET A 53 17.00 1.59 -2.10
N LYS A 54 17.32 2.41 -3.12
CA LYS A 54 18.42 2.11 -4.04
C LYS A 54 19.77 2.63 -3.56
N TYR A 55 19.81 3.82 -2.95
CA TYR A 55 21.06 4.53 -2.71
C TYR A 55 21.45 4.67 -1.24
N THR A 56 20.57 4.39 -0.27
CA THR A 56 20.91 4.54 1.15
C THR A 56 21.32 3.23 1.83
N ALA A 57 22.07 3.35 2.93
CA ALA A 57 22.41 2.23 3.80
C ALA A 57 21.14 1.60 4.42
N PHE A 58 20.13 2.41 4.73
CA PHE A 58 18.86 1.95 5.26
C PHE A 58 18.12 1.03 4.27
N GLY A 59 18.05 1.39 2.99
CA GLY A 59 17.46 0.54 1.96
C GLY A 59 18.19 -0.82 1.85
N ARG A 60 19.52 -0.82 1.85
CA ARG A 60 20.30 -2.07 1.84
C ARG A 60 20.04 -2.92 3.09
N SER A 61 19.94 -2.29 4.26
CA SER A 61 19.63 -3.00 5.51
C SER A 61 18.25 -3.65 5.48
N ILE A 62 17.23 -3.02 4.85
CA ILE A 62 15.90 -3.60 4.69
C ILE A 62 15.98 -4.90 3.88
N TYR A 63 16.68 -4.90 2.74
CA TYR A 63 16.84 -6.10 1.92
C TYR A 63 17.65 -7.18 2.64
N ALA A 64 18.72 -6.82 3.34
CA ALA A 64 19.56 -7.76 4.10
C ALA A 64 18.77 -8.44 5.22
N VAL A 65 18.02 -7.66 6.01
CA VAL A 65 17.16 -8.19 7.10
C VAL A 65 16.03 -9.05 6.55
N GLY A 66 15.48 -8.68 5.40
CA GLY A 66 14.43 -9.46 4.73
C GLY A 66 14.93 -10.78 4.18
N SER A 67 16.16 -10.83 3.63
CA SER A 67 16.75 -12.03 3.03
C SER A 67 17.16 -13.05 4.10
N ASN A 68 17.97 -12.63 5.08
CA ASN A 68 18.40 -13.51 6.18
C ASN A 68 18.72 -12.66 7.43
N GLN A 69 17.87 -12.79 8.45
CA GLN A 69 18.00 -12.01 9.68
C GLN A 69 19.28 -12.36 10.46
N GLU A 70 19.67 -13.63 10.49
CA GLU A 70 20.87 -14.06 11.22
C GLU A 70 22.14 -13.54 10.56
N SER A 71 22.24 -13.64 9.24
CA SER A 71 23.36 -13.08 8.47
C SER A 71 23.44 -11.56 8.60
N ALA A 72 22.31 -10.87 8.60
CA ALA A 72 22.25 -9.43 8.80
C ALA A 72 22.74 -9.03 10.20
N ARG A 73 22.36 -9.81 11.24
CA ARG A 73 22.81 -9.62 12.61
C ARG A 73 24.32 -9.80 12.77
N LEU A 74 24.85 -10.85 12.17
CA LEU A 74 26.29 -11.11 12.17
C LEU A 74 27.09 -10.01 11.44
N SER A 75 26.46 -9.35 10.47
CA SER A 75 27.01 -8.19 9.76
C SER A 75 26.88 -6.87 10.54
N GLY A 76 26.42 -6.91 11.78
CA GLY A 76 26.29 -5.73 12.65
C GLY A 76 25.04 -4.86 12.40
N ILE A 77 24.06 -5.36 11.62
CA ILE A 77 22.81 -4.63 11.36
C ILE A 77 21.86 -4.81 12.57
N ASN A 78 21.37 -3.71 13.11
CA ASN A 78 20.37 -3.73 14.18
C ASN A 78 18.99 -4.02 13.57
N ILE A 79 18.57 -5.31 13.66
CA ILE A 79 17.32 -5.81 13.07
C ILE A 79 16.09 -5.12 13.65
N GLU A 80 16.07 -4.92 14.98
CA GLU A 80 14.91 -4.31 15.65
C GLU A 80 14.72 -2.87 15.23
N MET A 81 15.81 -2.12 15.12
CA MET A 81 15.79 -0.74 14.65
C MET A 81 15.27 -0.65 13.21
N VAL A 82 15.76 -1.52 12.33
CA VAL A 82 15.31 -1.54 10.91
C VAL A 82 13.83 -1.87 10.83
N LYS A 83 13.36 -2.92 11.53
CA LYS A 83 11.93 -3.28 11.57
C LYS A 83 11.07 -2.14 12.11
N THR A 84 11.46 -1.57 13.24
CA THR A 84 10.71 -0.46 13.85
C THR A 84 10.60 0.74 12.91
N MET A 85 11.69 1.12 12.26
CA MET A 85 11.69 2.22 11.29
C MET A 85 10.80 1.96 10.08
N VAL A 86 10.80 0.73 9.56
CA VAL A 86 9.88 0.34 8.46
C VAL A 86 8.43 0.48 8.88
N PHE A 87 8.05 0.03 10.09
CA PHE A 87 6.69 0.19 10.60
C PHE A 87 6.32 1.65 10.85
N VAL A 88 7.23 2.47 11.39
CA VAL A 88 7.01 3.91 11.59
C VAL A 88 6.78 4.62 10.25
N ILE A 89 7.61 4.34 9.25
CA ILE A 89 7.47 4.91 7.91
C ILE A 89 6.14 4.47 7.28
N SER A 90 5.81 3.19 7.36
CA SER A 90 4.54 2.66 6.85
C SER A 90 3.34 3.33 7.52
N GLY A 91 3.37 3.48 8.85
CA GLY A 91 2.31 4.17 9.61
C GLY A 91 2.17 5.63 9.22
N ALA A 92 3.29 6.35 9.05
CA ALA A 92 3.28 7.75 8.60
C ALA A 92 2.67 7.89 7.19
N LEU A 93 3.05 7.01 6.26
CA LEU A 93 2.49 6.98 4.90
C LEU A 93 0.99 6.66 4.90
N CYS A 94 0.55 5.73 5.74
CA CYS A 94 -0.88 5.44 5.92
C CYS A 94 -1.64 6.66 6.47
N GLY A 95 -1.05 7.40 7.41
CA GLY A 95 -1.63 8.66 7.91
C GLY A 95 -1.78 9.71 6.81
N ILE A 96 -0.74 9.93 6.01
CA ILE A 96 -0.79 10.85 4.86
C ILE A 96 -1.86 10.40 3.85
N ALA A 97 -1.91 9.11 3.51
CA ALA A 97 -2.91 8.57 2.59
C ALA A 97 -4.34 8.76 3.13
N GLY A 98 -4.56 8.56 4.45
CA GLY A 98 -5.83 8.79 5.11
C GLY A 98 -6.29 10.24 5.02
N VAL A 99 -5.39 11.21 5.26
CA VAL A 99 -5.66 12.64 5.11
C VAL A 99 -6.04 12.98 3.67
N LEU A 100 -5.27 12.49 2.70
CA LEU A 100 -5.53 12.73 1.27
C LEU A 100 -6.85 12.11 0.81
N LEU A 101 -7.17 10.90 1.30
CA LEU A 101 -8.43 10.22 0.99
C LEU A 101 -9.63 11.00 1.56
N THR A 102 -9.54 11.41 2.83
CA THR A 102 -10.56 12.22 3.50
C THR A 102 -10.77 13.57 2.78
N ALA A 103 -9.69 14.19 2.33
CA ALA A 103 -9.75 15.43 1.55
C ALA A 103 -10.42 15.22 0.18
N LYS A 104 -10.16 14.09 -0.48
CA LYS A 104 -10.75 13.72 -1.77
C LYS A 104 -12.25 13.47 -1.66
N VAL A 105 -12.66 12.70 -0.64
CA VAL A 105 -14.06 12.32 -0.41
C VAL A 105 -14.85 13.44 0.28
N ARG A 106 -14.15 14.42 0.87
CA ARG A 106 -14.71 15.51 1.69
C ARG A 106 -15.54 15.02 2.89
N SER A 107 -15.21 13.84 3.37
CA SER A 107 -15.90 13.18 4.48
C SER A 107 -14.96 12.25 5.20
N GLY A 108 -15.02 12.21 6.52
CA GLY A 108 -14.34 11.21 7.33
C GLY A 108 -15.24 9.99 7.47
N ASP A 109 -15.00 8.96 6.65
CA ASP A 109 -15.79 7.72 6.68
C ASP A 109 -14.99 6.59 7.33
N PRO A 110 -15.40 6.06 8.49
CA PRO A 110 -14.72 4.99 9.19
C PRO A 110 -14.79 3.63 8.46
N THR A 111 -15.67 3.50 7.46
CA THR A 111 -15.82 2.29 6.64
C THR A 111 -15.00 2.35 5.35
N CYS A 112 -14.45 3.52 5.04
CA CYS A 112 -13.65 3.73 3.83
C CYS A 112 -12.37 2.88 3.84
N ALA A 113 -11.87 2.55 2.66
CA ALA A 113 -10.65 1.77 2.45
C ALA A 113 -10.67 0.37 3.12
N ASN A 114 -11.86 -0.22 3.29
CA ASN A 114 -11.95 -1.59 3.79
C ASN A 114 -11.33 -2.57 2.79
N ALA A 115 -10.49 -3.48 3.30
CA ALA A 115 -9.74 -4.47 2.52
C ALA A 115 -8.69 -3.91 1.52
N TRP A 116 -8.41 -2.61 1.51
CA TRP A 116 -7.35 -2.03 0.68
C TRP A 116 -5.95 -2.55 1.06
N GLU A 117 -5.76 -2.96 2.32
CA GLU A 117 -4.55 -3.67 2.75
C GLU A 117 -4.29 -4.93 1.91
N MET A 118 -5.34 -5.69 1.60
CA MET A 118 -5.23 -6.91 0.78
C MET A 118 -4.92 -6.59 -0.69
N ASP A 119 -5.56 -5.55 -1.24
CA ASP A 119 -5.29 -5.07 -2.60
C ASP A 119 -3.82 -4.60 -2.73
N THR A 120 -3.30 -3.94 -1.69
CA THR A 120 -1.90 -3.46 -1.65
C THR A 120 -0.91 -4.61 -1.59
N ILE A 121 -1.17 -5.63 -0.75
CA ILE A 121 -0.35 -6.83 -0.66
C ILE A 121 -0.37 -7.58 -1.99
N ALA A 122 -1.57 -7.76 -2.59
CA ALA A 122 -1.70 -8.40 -3.89
C ALA A 122 -0.88 -7.67 -4.97
N GLY A 123 -1.00 -6.34 -5.04
CA GLY A 123 -0.23 -5.53 -5.97
C GLY A 123 1.28 -5.65 -5.77
N ALA A 124 1.75 -5.73 -4.54
CA ALA A 124 3.16 -5.92 -4.23
C ALA A 124 3.67 -7.29 -4.69
N ILE A 125 2.91 -8.36 -4.44
CA ILE A 125 3.26 -9.73 -4.85
C ILE A 125 3.25 -9.88 -6.37
N ILE A 126 2.19 -9.38 -7.03
CA ILE A 126 2.09 -9.37 -8.51
C ILE A 126 3.24 -8.56 -9.11
N GLY A 127 3.66 -7.49 -8.42
CA GLY A 127 4.81 -6.67 -8.78
C GLY A 127 6.17 -7.33 -8.55
N GLY A 128 6.21 -8.58 -8.07
CA GLY A 128 7.43 -9.36 -7.87
C GLY A 128 8.14 -9.10 -6.54
N THR A 129 7.40 -8.65 -5.52
CA THR A 129 7.91 -8.58 -4.15
C THR A 129 7.70 -9.93 -3.47
N ASP A 130 8.78 -10.52 -2.91
CA ASP A 130 8.68 -11.79 -2.18
C ASP A 130 7.95 -11.61 -0.84
N MET A 131 7.00 -12.50 -0.55
CA MET A 131 6.28 -12.51 0.72
C MET A 131 7.16 -12.79 1.93
N ASN A 132 8.25 -13.55 1.76
CA ASN A 132 9.20 -13.84 2.82
C ASN A 132 10.21 -12.70 3.05
N GLY A 133 10.22 -11.71 2.16
CA GLY A 133 11.12 -10.56 2.22
C GLY A 133 12.44 -10.78 1.47
N GLY A 134 13.30 -9.77 1.51
CA GLY A 134 14.64 -9.79 0.91
C GLY A 134 14.69 -9.47 -0.57
N GLU A 135 13.62 -9.68 -1.29
CA GLU A 135 13.53 -9.40 -2.72
C GLU A 135 12.30 -8.57 -3.07
N GLY A 136 12.47 -7.65 -4.00
CA GLY A 136 11.39 -6.79 -4.50
C GLY A 136 11.92 -5.56 -5.22
N LYS A 137 11.09 -5.03 -6.11
CA LYS A 137 11.39 -3.79 -6.84
C LYS A 137 10.20 -2.85 -6.75
N LEU A 138 10.42 -1.63 -6.26
CA LEU A 138 9.38 -0.61 -6.20
C LEU A 138 8.68 -0.38 -7.55
N GLY A 139 9.43 -0.43 -8.66
CA GLY A 139 8.86 -0.31 -10.00
C GLY A 139 7.86 -1.42 -10.32
N GLY A 140 8.19 -2.66 -9.96
CA GLY A 140 7.28 -3.79 -10.09
C GLY A 140 6.03 -3.60 -9.24
N THR A 141 6.19 -3.17 -7.99
CA THR A 141 5.06 -2.92 -7.07
C THR A 141 4.06 -1.91 -7.64
N ILE A 142 4.53 -0.82 -8.28
CA ILE A 142 3.62 0.14 -8.93
C ILE A 142 2.84 -0.51 -10.08
N ILE A 143 3.52 -1.29 -10.93
CA ILE A 143 2.85 -1.98 -12.03
C ILE A 143 1.80 -2.94 -11.50
N GLY A 144 2.13 -3.69 -10.45
CA GLY A 144 1.19 -4.60 -9.78
C GLY A 144 -0.01 -3.88 -9.17
N LEU A 145 0.20 -2.75 -8.50
CA LEU A 145 -0.87 -1.93 -7.94
C LEU A 145 -1.76 -1.31 -9.03
N LEU A 146 -1.18 -0.85 -10.14
CA LEU A 146 -1.94 -0.36 -11.29
C LEU A 146 -2.79 -1.48 -11.90
N PHE A 147 -2.24 -2.68 -12.03
CA PHE A 147 -2.98 -3.85 -12.51
C PHE A 147 -4.19 -4.15 -11.62
N VAL A 148 -4.00 -4.23 -10.30
CA VAL A 148 -5.09 -4.47 -9.34
C VAL A 148 -6.13 -3.35 -9.40
N GLY A 149 -5.69 -2.09 -9.51
CA GLY A 149 -6.59 -0.94 -9.64
C GLY A 149 -7.40 -0.94 -10.92
N ILE A 150 -6.78 -1.25 -12.07
CA ILE A 150 -7.47 -1.37 -13.36
C ILE A 150 -8.47 -2.52 -13.32
N LEU A 151 -8.09 -3.67 -12.75
CA LEU A 151 -8.97 -4.81 -12.59
C LEU A 151 -10.19 -4.47 -11.73
N ALA A 152 -9.98 -3.83 -10.58
CA ALA A 152 -11.05 -3.39 -9.70
C ALA A 152 -12.02 -2.41 -10.39
N ASN A 153 -11.48 -1.40 -11.08
CA ASN A 153 -12.27 -0.42 -11.81
C ASN A 153 -13.03 -1.06 -12.99
N GLY A 154 -12.39 -1.97 -13.72
CA GLY A 154 -13.02 -2.71 -14.80
C GLY A 154 -14.21 -3.54 -14.33
N MET A 155 -14.09 -4.23 -13.17
CA MET A 155 -15.22 -4.97 -12.58
C MET A 155 -16.39 -4.04 -12.21
N VAL A 156 -16.11 -2.85 -11.70
CA VAL A 156 -17.15 -1.85 -11.40
C VAL A 156 -17.87 -1.40 -12.68
N LEU A 157 -17.13 -1.11 -13.75
CA LEU A 157 -17.70 -0.68 -15.03
C LEU A 157 -18.55 -1.79 -15.69
N LEU A 158 -18.19 -3.04 -15.47
CA LEU A 158 -18.96 -4.21 -15.95
C LEU A 158 -20.18 -4.53 -15.06
N GLY A 159 -20.44 -3.74 -14.01
CA GLY A 159 -21.57 -3.95 -13.12
C GLY A 159 -21.45 -5.18 -12.20
N VAL A 160 -20.22 -5.69 -12.00
CA VAL A 160 -19.98 -6.84 -11.12
C VAL A 160 -20.28 -6.45 -9.68
N SER A 161 -21.09 -7.26 -8.97
CA SER A 161 -21.45 -6.99 -7.58
C SER A 161 -20.22 -6.95 -6.67
N ALA A 162 -20.26 -6.14 -5.60
CA ALA A 162 -19.15 -5.99 -4.66
C ALA A 162 -18.74 -7.34 -4.02
N TYR A 163 -19.68 -8.23 -3.79
CA TYR A 163 -19.39 -9.56 -3.26
C TYR A 163 -18.56 -10.40 -4.25
N MET A 164 -18.94 -10.39 -5.52
CA MET A 164 -18.21 -11.11 -6.58
C MET A 164 -16.83 -10.50 -6.83
N GLN A 165 -16.70 -9.18 -6.73
CA GLN A 165 -15.39 -8.51 -6.79
C GLN A 165 -14.44 -9.02 -5.69
N SER A 166 -14.93 -9.22 -4.46
CA SER A 166 -14.14 -9.78 -3.37
C SER A 166 -13.68 -11.21 -3.63
N VAL A 167 -14.54 -12.04 -4.23
CA VAL A 167 -14.18 -13.41 -4.64
C VAL A 167 -13.10 -13.40 -5.71
N ILE A 168 -13.27 -12.58 -6.77
CA ILE A 168 -12.31 -12.48 -7.86
C ILE A 168 -10.96 -11.97 -7.35
N LYS A 169 -10.93 -10.94 -6.49
CA LYS A 169 -9.72 -10.43 -5.86
C LYS A 169 -9.01 -11.52 -5.05
N GLY A 170 -9.75 -12.28 -4.24
CA GLY A 170 -9.19 -13.40 -3.49
C GLY A 170 -8.54 -14.46 -4.38
N LEU A 171 -9.18 -14.81 -5.50
CA LEU A 171 -8.61 -15.74 -6.49
C LEU A 171 -7.34 -15.18 -7.15
N VAL A 172 -7.33 -13.90 -7.51
CA VAL A 172 -6.14 -13.25 -8.09
C VAL A 172 -4.98 -13.26 -7.11
N ILE A 173 -5.21 -12.95 -5.83
CA ILE A 173 -4.19 -13.02 -4.79
C ILE A 173 -3.66 -14.45 -4.65
N PHE A 174 -4.56 -15.42 -4.59
CA PHE A 174 -4.20 -16.83 -4.46
C PHE A 174 -3.33 -17.31 -5.63
N MET A 175 -3.70 -16.96 -6.86
CA MET A 175 -2.92 -17.27 -8.05
C MET A 175 -1.55 -16.58 -8.04
N ALA A 176 -1.48 -15.32 -7.64
CA ALA A 176 -0.21 -14.58 -7.54
C ALA A 176 0.75 -15.23 -6.54
N VAL A 177 0.24 -15.69 -5.39
CA VAL A 177 1.04 -16.39 -4.37
C VAL A 177 1.55 -17.73 -4.90
N ILE A 178 0.71 -18.50 -5.60
CA ILE A 178 1.13 -19.79 -6.19
C ILE A 178 2.24 -19.55 -7.21
N ILE A 179 2.07 -18.60 -8.12
CA ILE A 179 3.07 -18.30 -9.17
C ILE A 179 4.40 -17.90 -8.52
N ASN A 180 4.37 -17.01 -7.52
CA ASN A 180 5.57 -16.61 -6.78
C ASN A 180 6.25 -17.81 -6.11
N SER A 181 5.48 -18.69 -5.47
CA SER A 181 6.00 -19.90 -4.82
C SER A 181 6.65 -20.89 -5.81
N ILE A 182 6.05 -21.08 -6.99
CA ILE A 182 6.59 -21.96 -8.04
C ILE A 182 7.88 -21.39 -8.63
N GLN A 183 7.92 -20.09 -8.92
CA GLN A 183 9.12 -19.43 -9.44
C GLN A 183 10.30 -19.57 -8.51
N LYS A 184 10.08 -19.43 -7.21
CA LYS A 184 11.14 -19.58 -6.21
C LYS A 184 11.67 -21.03 -6.12
N ARG A 185 10.80 -22.00 -6.27
CA ARG A 185 11.18 -23.43 -6.25
C ARG A 185 12.00 -23.85 -7.48
N SER A 186 11.88 -23.10 -8.57
CA SER A 186 12.64 -23.33 -9.81
C SER A 186 14.02 -22.66 -9.82
N GLN A 187 14.29 -21.75 -8.86
CA GLN A 187 15.56 -21.01 -8.78
C GLN A 187 16.50 -21.49 -7.65
N GLY A 188 16.05 -22.39 -6.79
CA GLY A 188 16.82 -23.04 -5.73
C GLY A 188 17.04 -24.50 -6.01
#